data_aed041ce96d9c8f4e809786940c133e8
#
_entry.id   aed041ce96d9c8f4e809786940c133e8
#
_cell.length_a   1.000
_cell.length_b   1.000
_cell.length_c   1.000
_cell.angle_alpha   90.00
_cell.angle_beta   90.00
_cell.angle_gamma   90.00
#
_symmetry.space_group_name_H-M   'P 1'
#
loop_
_entity.id
_entity.type
_entity.pdbx_description
1 polymer ?
#
loop_
_entity_poly.entity_id
_entity_poly.type
_entity_poly.pdbx_seq_one_letter_code
_entity_poly.pdbx_strand_id
1 'polypeptide(L)'
;MNTYIPIPNPDAGSPVQFSEPAAYSYESCHCCPRNCQINRTKKQGWCHSPAGIRAARAALHPWEEPCISGLHGSGTIFFSGCTLRCCFCQNSLLSKDHFGKKLTVNELGDAFLRLQDKGAYNINLVTPTQFFPDIIKALDL
;
A
#
# COMPACT_ATOMS: atom_id res chain seq x y z
N MET A 1 15.84 16.47 22.95
CA MET A 1 14.95 17.37 22.20
C MET A 1 15.29 17.21 20.72
N ASN A 2 14.49 16.45 20.00
CA ASN A 2 14.73 16.20 18.58
C ASN A 2 13.90 17.23 17.80
N THR A 3 14.55 18.33 17.41
CA THR A 3 13.90 19.33 16.57
C THR A 3 13.80 18.78 15.16
N TYR A 4 12.65 18.22 14.84
CA TYR A 4 12.27 17.98 13.44
C TYR A 4 12.25 19.34 12.73
N ILE A 5 13.17 19.54 11.81
CA ILE A 5 13.14 20.68 10.89
C ILE A 5 12.32 20.23 9.70
N PRO A 6 11.08 20.72 9.53
CA PRO A 6 10.31 20.39 8.33
C PRO A 6 11.06 20.98 7.13
N ILE A 7 11.32 20.16 6.13
CA ILE A 7 11.83 20.63 4.84
C ILE A 7 10.72 21.52 4.24
N PRO A 8 10.96 22.81 4.01
CA PRO A 8 9.97 23.66 3.38
C PRO A 8 9.67 23.07 1.99
N ASN A 9 8.41 22.70 1.75
CA ASN A 9 7.98 22.41 0.40
C ASN A 9 7.90 23.73 -0.37
N PRO A 10 8.77 23.99 -1.35
CA PRO A 10 8.77 25.25 -2.10
C PRO A 10 7.47 25.47 -2.87
N ASP A 11 6.65 24.43 -3.06
CA ASP A 11 5.40 24.46 -3.81
C ASP A 11 4.16 24.29 -2.92
N ALA A 12 4.22 24.69 -1.65
CA ALA A 12 3.08 24.62 -0.70
C ALA A 12 1.88 25.50 -1.08
N GLY A 13 1.61 25.69 -2.36
CA GLY A 13 0.52 26.51 -2.88
C GLY A 13 -0.55 25.77 -3.70
N SER A 14 -0.32 24.53 -4.07
CA SER A 14 -1.33 23.77 -4.80
C SER A 14 -1.49 22.38 -4.16
N PRO A 15 -2.71 21.98 -3.77
CA PRO A 15 -2.95 20.60 -3.40
C PRO A 15 -2.51 19.76 -4.60
N VAL A 16 -1.73 18.71 -4.34
CA VAL A 16 -1.40 17.71 -5.37
C VAL A 16 -2.74 17.14 -5.83
N GLN A 17 -3.21 17.63 -6.96
CA GLN A 17 -4.35 17.01 -7.63
C GLN A 17 -3.85 15.66 -8.13
N PHE A 18 -4.11 14.62 -7.35
CA PHE A 18 -4.03 13.26 -7.87
C PHE A 18 -4.97 13.24 -9.08
N SER A 19 -4.38 13.03 -10.26
CA SER A 19 -5.14 12.86 -11.51
C SER A 19 -6.27 11.87 -11.23
N GLU A 20 -7.47 12.21 -11.70
CA GLU A 20 -8.73 11.56 -11.40
C GLU A 20 -8.69 10.04 -11.20
N PRO A 21 -9.50 9.48 -10.28
CA PRO A 21 -9.55 8.04 -9.96
C PRO A 21 -9.77 7.12 -11.17
N ALA A 22 -10.18 7.66 -12.32
CA ALA A 22 -10.32 6.93 -13.58
C ALA A 22 -9.02 6.30 -14.10
N ALA A 23 -7.83 6.82 -13.70
CA ALA A 23 -6.55 6.26 -14.10
C ALA A 23 -6.25 4.90 -13.46
N TYR A 24 -6.90 4.59 -12.31
CA TYR A 24 -6.64 3.36 -11.56
C TYR A 24 -7.93 2.55 -11.40
N SER A 25 -8.29 1.79 -12.43
CA SER A 25 -9.47 0.92 -12.42
C SER A 25 -9.08 -0.55 -12.41
N TYR A 26 -9.89 -1.39 -11.77
CA TYR A 26 -9.79 -2.83 -11.90
C TYR A 26 -10.41 -3.37 -13.20
N GLU A 27 -11.28 -2.61 -13.86
CA GLU A 27 -11.94 -3.03 -15.10
C GLU A 27 -11.00 -2.99 -16.30
N SER A 28 -10.04 -2.05 -16.29
CA SER A 28 -8.93 -1.96 -17.24
C SER A 28 -7.67 -1.62 -16.48
N CYS A 29 -6.91 -2.63 -16.05
CA CYS A 29 -5.86 -2.46 -15.07
C CYS A 29 -4.60 -1.80 -15.63
N HIS A 30 -4.35 -0.57 -15.20
CA HIS A 30 -3.14 0.22 -15.46
C HIS A 30 -2.35 0.54 -14.17
N CYS A 31 -2.61 -0.19 -13.06
CA CYS A 31 -2.09 0.14 -11.73
C CYS A 31 -0.56 0.00 -11.58
N CYS A 32 0.14 -0.59 -12.54
CA CYS A 32 1.58 -0.80 -12.46
C CYS A 32 2.22 -0.77 -13.86
N PRO A 33 3.58 -0.68 -13.95
CA PRO A 33 4.30 -0.65 -15.23
C PRO A 33 4.05 -1.86 -16.15
N ARG A 34 3.48 -2.96 -15.63
CA ARG A 34 3.07 -4.11 -16.45
C ARG A 34 1.95 -3.78 -17.43
N ASN A 35 1.15 -2.77 -17.11
CA ASN A 35 0.10 -2.23 -17.99
C ASN A 35 -0.72 -3.32 -18.70
N CYS A 36 -1.18 -4.33 -17.94
CA CYS A 36 -1.78 -5.54 -18.51
C CYS A 36 -3.20 -5.34 -19.04
N GLN A 37 -3.85 -4.21 -18.78
CA GLN A 37 -5.15 -3.77 -19.28
C GLN A 37 -6.30 -4.77 -19.11
N ILE A 38 -6.11 -5.78 -18.30
CA ILE A 38 -7.14 -6.79 -18.07
C ILE A 38 -8.21 -6.30 -17.10
N ASN A 39 -9.40 -6.89 -17.22
CA ASN A 39 -10.46 -6.71 -16.24
C ASN A 39 -10.22 -7.65 -15.04
N ARG A 40 -9.72 -7.07 -13.93
CA ARG A 40 -9.39 -7.82 -12.71
C ARG A 40 -10.60 -8.22 -11.87
N THR A 41 -11.78 -7.73 -12.21
CA THR A 41 -13.04 -8.24 -11.62
C THR A 41 -13.40 -9.63 -12.18
N LYS A 42 -12.86 -9.98 -13.36
CA LYS A 42 -13.16 -11.25 -14.07
C LYS A 42 -11.95 -12.18 -14.14
N LYS A 43 -10.72 -11.63 -14.17
CA LYS A 43 -9.47 -12.40 -14.35
C LYS A 43 -8.40 -11.86 -13.40
N GLN A 44 -7.35 -12.63 -13.18
CA GLN A 44 -6.16 -12.18 -12.44
C GLN A 44 -5.15 -11.56 -13.41
N GLY A 45 -4.46 -10.49 -12.96
CA GLY A 45 -3.35 -9.89 -13.68
C GLY A 45 -2.05 -10.69 -13.52
N TRP A 46 -0.96 -10.14 -14.06
CA TRP A 46 0.38 -10.68 -13.85
C TRP A 46 0.72 -10.86 -12.36
N CYS A 47 0.25 -9.95 -11.52
CA CYS A 47 0.42 -10.00 -10.06
C CYS A 47 -0.38 -11.13 -9.40
N HIS A 48 -1.16 -11.88 -10.15
CA HIS A 48 -2.11 -12.91 -9.70
C HIS A 48 -3.15 -12.40 -8.69
N SER A 49 -3.36 -11.08 -8.64
CA SER A 49 -4.35 -10.48 -7.75
C SER A 49 -5.64 -10.16 -8.51
N PRO A 50 -6.80 -10.65 -8.02
CA PRO A 50 -8.10 -10.16 -8.50
C PRO A 50 -8.34 -8.72 -8.04
N ALA A 51 -9.51 -8.16 -8.35
CA ALA A 51 -9.98 -6.93 -7.73
C ALA A 51 -10.19 -7.11 -6.22
N GLY A 52 -10.02 -6.01 -5.46
CA GLY A 52 -10.17 -5.98 -4.01
C GLY A 52 -8.89 -6.29 -3.23
N ILE A 53 -8.78 -5.65 -2.08
CA ILE A 53 -7.60 -5.66 -1.22
C ILE A 53 -7.40 -7.05 -0.60
N ARG A 54 -6.14 -7.47 -0.54
CA ARG A 54 -5.71 -8.61 0.27
C ARG A 54 -4.43 -8.23 1.01
N ALA A 55 -4.44 -8.37 2.33
CA ALA A 55 -3.28 -8.12 3.17
C ALA A 55 -3.06 -9.26 4.17
N ALA A 56 -1.80 -9.51 4.49
CA ALA A 56 -1.41 -10.59 5.38
C ALA A 56 -1.10 -10.11 6.80
N ARG A 57 -0.59 -8.88 6.91
CA ARG A 57 -0.15 -8.33 8.19
C ARG A 57 -0.27 -6.81 8.19
N ALA A 58 -0.67 -6.25 9.33
CA ALA A 58 -0.56 -4.84 9.67
C ALA A 58 -0.01 -4.74 11.08
N ALA A 59 1.21 -4.21 11.26
CA ALA A 59 1.87 -4.14 12.55
C ALA A 59 2.96 -3.07 12.56
N LEU A 60 3.37 -2.63 13.77
CA LEU A 60 4.58 -1.84 13.93
C LEU A 60 5.81 -2.70 13.57
N HIS A 61 6.73 -2.11 12.82
CA HIS A 61 8.00 -2.71 12.40
C HIS A 61 9.16 -1.82 12.85
N PRO A 62 9.90 -2.23 13.88
CA PRO A 62 10.97 -1.39 14.47
C PRO A 62 12.34 -1.55 13.77
N TRP A 63 12.44 -2.43 12.78
CA TRP A 63 13.71 -2.83 12.17
C TRP A 63 13.93 -2.24 10.75
N GLU A 64 13.26 -1.14 10.44
CA GLU A 64 13.62 -0.32 9.29
C GLU A 64 14.75 0.64 9.70
N GLU A 65 15.29 1.41 8.75
CA GLU A 65 16.28 2.44 9.04
C GLU A 65 15.74 3.44 10.10
N PRO A 66 16.60 3.99 10.96
CA PRO A 66 16.15 4.89 12.04
C PRO A 66 15.30 6.09 11.58
N CYS A 67 15.56 6.60 10.39
CA CYS A 67 14.76 7.68 9.80
C CYS A 67 13.33 7.26 9.39
N ILE A 68 13.10 5.95 9.18
CA ILE A 68 11.80 5.36 8.84
C ILE A 68 11.09 4.87 10.09
N SER A 69 11.79 4.13 10.94
CA SER A 69 11.21 3.52 12.15
C SER A 69 10.93 4.52 13.26
N GLY A 70 11.72 5.59 13.38
CA GLY A 70 11.65 6.49 14.52
C GLY A 70 11.87 5.72 15.84
N LEU A 71 11.19 6.17 16.91
CA LEU A 71 11.26 5.54 18.25
C LEU A 71 10.26 4.39 18.43
N HIS A 72 9.17 4.40 17.67
CA HIS A 72 8.04 3.49 17.89
C HIS A 72 7.86 2.45 16.77
N GLY A 73 8.60 2.59 15.69
CA GLY A 73 8.51 1.75 14.50
C GLY A 73 7.63 2.31 13.39
N SER A 74 7.82 1.78 12.19
CA SER A 74 6.99 2.05 11.02
C SER A 74 5.70 1.23 11.10
N GLY A 75 4.55 1.82 10.79
CA GLY A 75 3.28 1.12 10.65
C GLY A 75 3.23 0.38 9.33
N THR A 76 3.71 -0.86 9.31
CA THR A 76 3.90 -1.62 8.06
C THR A 76 2.70 -2.50 7.74
N ILE A 77 2.17 -2.36 6.51
CA ILE A 77 1.12 -3.22 5.96
C ILE A 77 1.67 -4.03 4.80
N PHE A 78 1.65 -5.36 4.94
CA PHE A 78 2.07 -6.30 3.91
C PHE A 78 0.89 -6.75 3.07
N PHE A 79 0.85 -6.32 1.82
CA PHE A 79 -0.17 -6.77 0.87
C PHE A 79 0.22 -8.09 0.21
N SER A 80 -0.79 -8.83 -0.24
CA SER A 80 -0.61 -10.11 -0.93
C SER A 80 -0.60 -9.93 -2.44
N GLY A 81 0.19 -10.74 -3.13
CA GLY A 81 0.49 -10.56 -4.54
C GLY A 81 1.59 -9.52 -4.74
N CYS A 82 2.25 -9.58 -5.89
CA CYS A 82 3.34 -8.66 -6.21
C CYS A 82 3.50 -8.51 -7.71
N THR A 83 3.69 -7.28 -8.16
CA THR A 83 3.89 -6.96 -9.58
C THR A 83 5.27 -7.36 -10.10
N LEU A 84 6.27 -7.53 -9.22
CA LEU A 84 7.64 -7.94 -9.57
C LEU A 84 7.81 -9.46 -9.55
N ARG A 85 7.34 -10.15 -8.50
CA ARG A 85 7.45 -11.60 -8.32
C ARG A 85 8.89 -12.11 -8.42
N CYS A 86 9.81 -11.46 -7.73
CA CYS A 86 11.23 -11.82 -7.71
C CYS A 86 11.43 -13.30 -7.35
N CYS A 87 12.36 -13.98 -8.02
CA CYS A 87 12.63 -15.42 -7.77
C CYS A 87 13.24 -15.66 -6.37
N PHE A 88 13.96 -14.68 -5.83
CA PHE A 88 14.62 -14.71 -4.51
C PHE A 88 13.82 -13.95 -3.42
N CYS A 89 12.51 -13.77 -3.58
CA CYS A 89 11.70 -13.00 -2.66
C CYS A 89 11.62 -13.67 -1.27
N GLN A 90 12.09 -12.98 -0.22
CA GLN A 90 11.96 -13.43 1.17
C GLN A 90 10.50 -13.51 1.62
N ASN A 91 9.61 -12.75 1.01
CA ASN A 91 8.17 -12.74 1.28
C ASN A 91 7.38 -13.56 0.23
N SER A 92 7.91 -14.71 -0.20
CA SER A 92 7.31 -15.51 -1.28
C SER A 92 5.88 -15.97 -0.98
N LEU A 93 5.57 -16.34 0.27
CA LEU A 93 4.22 -16.67 0.72
C LEU A 93 3.20 -15.56 0.43
N LEU A 94 3.62 -14.30 0.56
CA LEU A 94 2.77 -13.15 0.27
C LEU A 94 2.72 -12.86 -1.23
N SER A 95 3.90 -12.81 -1.86
CA SER A 95 4.05 -12.33 -3.23
C SER A 95 3.61 -13.35 -4.28
N LYS A 96 3.70 -14.66 -3.99
CA LYS A 96 3.38 -15.76 -4.93
C LYS A 96 2.14 -16.54 -4.52
N ASP A 97 2.03 -16.89 -3.24
CA ASP A 97 0.97 -17.79 -2.74
C ASP A 97 -0.24 -17.04 -2.20
N HIS A 98 -0.20 -15.70 -2.26
CA HIS A 98 -1.32 -14.82 -1.88
C HIS A 98 -1.85 -15.06 -0.46
N PHE A 99 -0.98 -15.46 0.47
CA PHE A 99 -1.33 -15.62 1.86
C PHE A 99 -1.86 -14.29 2.42
N GLY A 100 -3.00 -14.33 3.12
CA GLY A 100 -3.61 -13.14 3.72
C GLY A 100 -5.13 -13.16 3.62
N LYS A 101 -5.76 -12.13 4.19
CA LYS A 101 -7.22 -11.95 4.22
C LYS A 101 -7.64 -10.90 3.20
N LYS A 102 -8.84 -11.07 2.66
CA LYS A 102 -9.51 -9.99 1.92
C LYS A 102 -9.92 -8.91 2.92
N LEU A 103 -9.75 -7.65 2.54
CA LEU A 103 -10.16 -6.48 3.30
C LEU A 103 -11.10 -5.64 2.45
N THR A 104 -12.05 -5.00 3.12
CA THR A 104 -12.81 -3.88 2.56
C THR A 104 -11.98 -2.61 2.64
N VAL A 105 -12.41 -1.57 1.93
CA VAL A 105 -11.79 -0.23 1.98
C VAL A 105 -11.82 0.31 3.42
N ASN A 106 -12.96 0.17 4.12
CA ASN A 106 -13.10 0.62 5.51
C ASN A 106 -12.15 -0.13 6.45
N GLU A 107 -12.03 -1.46 6.33
CA GLU A 107 -11.10 -2.25 7.17
C GLU A 107 -9.64 -1.85 6.93
N LEU A 108 -9.28 -1.42 5.71
CA LEU A 108 -7.94 -0.89 5.44
C LEU A 108 -7.76 0.49 6.09
N GLY A 109 -8.74 1.39 5.98
CA GLY A 109 -8.74 2.68 6.67
C GLY A 109 -8.60 2.52 8.19
N ASP A 110 -9.39 1.62 8.78
CA ASP A 110 -9.28 1.26 10.20
C ASP A 110 -7.88 0.71 10.56
N ALA A 111 -7.24 -0.02 9.66
CA ALA A 111 -5.89 -0.50 9.90
C ALA A 111 -4.87 0.65 9.93
N PHE A 112 -5.01 1.66 9.07
CA PHE A 112 -4.19 2.88 9.11
C PHE A 112 -4.34 3.60 10.45
N LEU A 113 -5.58 3.87 10.86
CA LEU A 113 -5.87 4.56 12.11
C LEU A 113 -5.34 3.77 13.33
N ARG A 114 -5.55 2.47 13.38
CA ARG A 114 -5.01 1.62 14.46
C ARG A 114 -3.48 1.62 14.53
N LEU A 115 -2.78 1.73 13.41
CA LEU A 115 -1.32 1.85 13.42
C LEU A 115 -0.89 3.24 13.91
N GLN A 116 -1.61 4.28 13.52
CA GLN A 116 -1.40 5.64 14.01
C GLN A 116 -1.60 5.72 15.53
N ASP A 117 -2.70 5.15 16.05
CA ASP A 117 -3.00 5.10 17.49
C ASP A 117 -1.94 4.34 18.30
N LYS A 118 -1.28 3.37 17.69
CA LYS A 118 -0.13 2.66 18.28
C LYS A 118 1.18 3.46 18.23
N GLY A 119 1.15 4.68 17.73
CA GLY A 119 2.31 5.55 17.65
C GLY A 119 3.22 5.27 16.46
N ALA A 120 2.69 4.67 15.37
CA ALA A 120 3.47 4.48 14.15
C ALA A 120 4.06 5.81 13.67
N TYR A 121 5.35 5.83 13.37
CA TYR A 121 6.02 7.04 12.89
C TYR A 121 5.58 7.42 11.47
N ASN A 122 5.24 6.43 10.67
CA ASN A 122 4.67 6.54 9.33
C ASN A 122 3.84 5.30 8.99
N ILE A 123 3.19 5.30 7.83
CA ILE A 123 2.55 4.10 7.26
C ILE A 123 3.35 3.65 6.03
N ASN A 124 3.94 2.47 6.13
CA ASN A 124 4.72 1.83 5.08
C ASN A 124 3.90 0.72 4.40
N LEU A 125 3.69 0.85 3.10
CA LEU A 125 2.89 -0.08 2.31
C LEU A 125 3.80 -1.00 1.49
N VAL A 126 3.86 -2.27 1.86
CA VAL A 126 4.70 -3.26 1.17
C VAL A 126 3.93 -3.91 0.02
N THR A 127 4.39 -3.69 -1.21
CA THR A 127 3.78 -4.16 -2.47
C THR A 127 2.31 -3.71 -2.67
N PRO A 128 1.99 -2.40 -2.59
CA PRO A 128 0.61 -1.90 -2.62
C PRO A 128 0.05 -1.74 -4.03
N THR A 129 0.90 -1.62 -5.04
CA THR A 129 0.61 -1.07 -6.37
C THR A 129 -0.62 -1.69 -7.03
N GLN A 130 -0.82 -2.99 -6.89
CA GLN A 130 -1.95 -3.70 -7.48
C GLN A 130 -3.30 -3.35 -6.83
N PHE A 131 -3.29 -2.65 -5.68
CA PHE A 131 -4.49 -2.28 -4.94
C PHE A 131 -4.72 -0.77 -4.85
N PHE A 132 -4.00 0.03 -5.63
CA PHE A 132 -4.13 1.49 -5.63
C PHE A 132 -5.57 2.00 -5.70
N PRO A 133 -6.48 1.45 -6.52
CA PRO A 133 -7.86 1.94 -6.56
C PRO A 133 -8.56 1.93 -5.20
N ASP A 134 -8.30 0.92 -4.38
CA ASP A 134 -8.92 0.79 -3.06
C ASP A 134 -8.10 1.50 -1.96
N ILE A 135 -6.78 1.55 -2.11
CA ILE A 135 -5.90 2.26 -1.16
C ILE A 135 -6.21 3.76 -1.17
N ILE A 136 -6.36 4.36 -2.36
CA ILE A 136 -6.74 5.78 -2.48
C ILE A 136 -8.06 6.04 -1.76
N LYS A 137 -9.08 5.20 -1.99
CA LYS A 137 -10.36 5.32 -1.29
C LYS A 137 -10.24 5.17 0.24
N ALA A 138 -9.32 4.31 0.70
CA ALA A 138 -9.11 4.12 2.13
C ALA A 138 -8.36 5.28 2.80
N LEU A 139 -7.62 6.07 2.02
CA LEU A 139 -6.95 7.28 2.50
C LEU A 139 -7.89 8.49 2.53
N ASP A 140 -9.00 8.45 1.81
CA ASP A 140 -10.01 9.52 1.74
C ASP A 140 -11.10 9.37 2.82
N LEU A 141 -11.02 8.33 3.69
CA LEU A 141 -11.96 8.09 4.79
C LEU A 141 -11.57 8.88 6.04
#